data_c71847cc9f1a128b78a9c37c344b3340
#
_entry.id   c71847cc9f1a128b78a9c37c344b3340
#
_cell.length_a   1.000
_cell.length_b   1.000
_cell.length_c   1.000
_cell.angle_alpha   90.00
_cell.angle_beta   90.00
_cell.angle_gamma   90.00
#
_symmetry.space_group_name_H-M   'P 1'
#
loop_
_entity.id
_entity.type
_entity.pdbx_description
1 polymer ?
#
loop_
_entity_poly.entity_id
_entity_poly.type
_entity_poly.pdbx_seq_one_letter_code
_entity_poly.pdbx_strand_id
1 'polypeptide(L)'
;ESYNQILESLRWLGIDWDEGINVGGPDGPYRQSERGDIYKDVAAKLLEAGYAYESFSTPEEIEARNVAAGRPKAFGYDGYDRNLTEEQKAAFRAEGRKPALRIRMPDEDVAFDDLIRGRIEFKAGSVPDYVIVRPNGDPLYTLTNPVDDAMMDVNVVLRGEDLLSSTPRQIVLYRYLMELGIAKQ
;
A
#
# COMPACT_ATOMS: atom_id res chain seq x y z
N GLU A 1 13.50 -19.98 -11.14
CA GLU A 1 13.18 -20.09 -12.59
C GLU A 1 12.68 -18.76 -13.17
N SER A 2 11.65 -18.11 -12.62
CA SER A 2 11.06 -16.87 -13.15
C SER A 2 12.03 -15.69 -13.24
N TYR A 3 12.98 -15.57 -12.31
CA TYR A 3 13.98 -14.51 -12.33
C TYR A 3 14.87 -14.55 -13.57
N ASN A 4 15.44 -15.71 -13.86
CA ASN A 4 16.31 -15.85 -15.02
C ASN A 4 15.55 -15.59 -16.34
N GLN A 5 14.30 -16.05 -16.40
CA GLN A 5 13.43 -15.84 -17.55
C GLN A 5 13.15 -14.35 -17.79
N ILE A 6 12.89 -13.57 -16.72
CA ILE A 6 12.72 -12.11 -16.84
C ILE A 6 13.99 -11.45 -17.38
N LEU A 7 15.16 -11.78 -16.81
CA LEU A 7 16.43 -11.22 -17.26
C LEU A 7 16.76 -11.58 -18.71
N GLU A 8 16.48 -12.81 -19.12
CA GLU A 8 16.65 -13.26 -20.50
C GLU A 8 15.72 -12.53 -21.45
N SER A 9 14.44 -12.34 -21.06
CA SER A 9 13.46 -11.61 -21.86
C SER A 9 13.82 -10.14 -22.05
N LEU A 10 14.30 -9.47 -21.00
CA LEU A 10 14.75 -8.08 -21.09
C LEU A 10 15.95 -7.95 -22.02
N ARG A 11 16.94 -8.83 -21.87
CA ARG A 11 18.11 -8.84 -22.77
C ARG A 11 17.74 -9.11 -24.24
N TRP A 12 16.80 -10.03 -24.46
CA TRP A 12 16.29 -10.33 -25.79
C TRP A 12 15.61 -9.11 -26.43
N LEU A 13 14.92 -8.27 -25.61
CA LEU A 13 14.34 -7.00 -26.04
C LEU A 13 15.36 -5.87 -26.20
N GLY A 14 16.65 -6.10 -25.85
CA GLY A 14 17.67 -5.06 -25.85
C GLY A 14 17.51 -4.03 -24.73
N ILE A 15 16.85 -4.41 -23.64
CA ILE A 15 16.64 -3.54 -22.46
C ILE A 15 17.73 -3.85 -21.44
N ASP A 16 18.51 -2.83 -21.10
CA ASP A 16 19.52 -2.86 -20.05
C ASP A 16 19.00 -2.21 -18.77
N TRP A 17 19.68 -2.44 -17.66
CA TRP A 17 19.41 -1.82 -16.37
C TRP A 17 20.71 -1.60 -15.58
N ASP A 18 20.77 -0.47 -14.87
CA ASP A 18 21.95 -0.04 -14.12
C ASP A 18 22.00 -0.63 -12.71
N GLU A 19 20.86 -0.96 -12.14
CA GLU A 19 20.71 -1.52 -10.79
C GLU A 19 19.79 -2.74 -10.78
N GLY A 20 20.05 -3.66 -9.89
CA GLY A 20 19.20 -4.83 -9.72
C GLY A 20 19.92 -6.04 -9.10
N ILE A 21 19.19 -7.16 -9.00
CA ILE A 21 19.64 -8.37 -8.29
C ILE A 21 20.97 -8.91 -8.80
N ASN A 22 21.22 -8.83 -10.11
CA ASN A 22 22.39 -9.44 -10.78
C ASN A 22 23.51 -8.46 -11.08
N VAL A 23 23.27 -7.15 -10.93
CA VAL A 23 24.27 -6.11 -11.16
C VAL A 23 24.65 -5.37 -9.87
N GLY A 24 23.79 -5.43 -8.85
CA GLY A 24 23.95 -4.67 -7.62
C GLY A 24 23.54 -3.22 -7.80
N GLY A 25 24.05 -2.33 -6.96
CA GLY A 25 23.79 -0.89 -6.97
C GLY A 25 23.67 -0.32 -5.55
N PRO A 26 23.49 1.01 -5.41
CA PRO A 26 23.45 1.69 -4.12
C PRO A 26 22.15 1.47 -3.33
N ASP A 27 21.04 1.13 -4.00
CA ASP A 27 19.71 1.08 -3.39
C ASP A 27 19.27 -0.35 -2.97
N GLY A 28 20.23 -1.30 -2.96
CA GLY A 28 19.97 -2.68 -2.50
C GLY A 28 19.53 -2.77 -1.03
N PRO A 29 19.02 -3.93 -0.62
CA PRO A 29 18.78 -5.15 -1.41
C PRO A 29 17.61 -4.98 -2.40
N TYR A 30 17.67 -5.68 -3.55
CA TYR A 30 16.67 -5.54 -4.62
C TYR A 30 15.58 -6.62 -4.60
N ARG A 31 15.70 -7.62 -3.75
CA ARG A 31 14.65 -8.65 -3.55
C ARG A 31 13.72 -8.23 -2.44
N GLN A 32 12.42 -8.15 -2.71
CA GLN A 32 11.43 -7.82 -1.67
C GLN A 32 11.50 -8.75 -0.46
N SER A 33 11.79 -10.03 -0.67
CA SER A 33 11.98 -10.99 0.42
C SER A 33 13.15 -10.67 1.36
N GLU A 34 14.09 -9.85 0.94
CA GLU A 34 15.26 -9.40 1.73
C GLU A 34 15.03 -8.04 2.39
N ARG A 35 13.90 -7.38 2.12
CA ARG A 35 13.54 -6.03 2.59
C ARG A 35 12.51 -6.02 3.73
N GLY A 36 12.21 -7.18 4.31
CA GLY A 36 11.15 -7.33 5.31
C GLY A 36 11.27 -6.39 6.52
N ASP A 37 12.48 -6.11 6.99
CA ASP A 37 12.70 -5.21 8.12
C ASP A 37 12.49 -3.73 7.74
N ILE A 38 12.78 -3.35 6.50
CA ILE A 38 12.46 -2.01 5.96
C ILE A 38 10.95 -1.79 5.99
N TYR A 39 10.16 -2.75 5.49
CA TYR A 39 8.70 -2.62 5.47
C TYR A 39 8.09 -2.56 6.87
N LYS A 40 8.64 -3.30 7.82
CA LYS A 40 8.20 -3.23 9.23
C LYS A 40 8.48 -1.86 9.84
N ASP A 41 9.68 -1.32 9.62
CA ASP A 41 10.05 0.01 10.11
C ASP A 41 9.15 1.10 9.52
N VAL A 42 8.92 1.07 8.21
CA VAL A 42 8.02 2.01 7.53
C VAL A 42 6.58 1.88 8.04
N ALA A 43 6.08 0.66 8.20
CA ALA A 43 4.73 0.44 8.73
C ALA A 43 4.58 0.96 10.17
N ALA A 44 5.61 0.79 11.01
CA ALA A 44 5.62 1.33 12.36
C ALA A 44 5.61 2.87 12.36
N LYS A 45 6.41 3.51 11.51
CA LYS A 45 6.42 4.98 11.36
C LYS A 45 5.09 5.53 10.87
N LEU A 46 4.44 4.85 9.91
CA LEU A 46 3.10 5.23 9.44
C LEU A 46 2.06 5.12 10.54
N LEU A 47 2.12 4.09 11.38
CA LEU A 47 1.23 3.90 12.52
C LEU A 47 1.47 4.97 13.60
N GLU A 48 2.72 5.24 13.96
CA GLU A 48 3.10 6.24 14.96
C GLU A 48 2.67 7.67 14.55
N ALA A 49 2.83 8.00 13.28
CA ALA A 49 2.39 9.28 12.71
C ALA A 49 0.87 9.42 12.55
N GLY A 50 0.10 8.34 12.73
CA GLY A 50 -1.35 8.33 12.57
C GLY A 50 -1.83 8.24 11.12
N TYR A 51 -0.93 8.02 10.16
CA TYR A 51 -1.26 7.78 8.75
C TYR A 51 -1.78 6.37 8.50
N ALA A 52 -1.47 5.45 9.40
CA ALA A 52 -2.06 4.13 9.46
C ALA A 52 -2.72 3.88 10.81
N TYR A 53 -3.55 2.87 10.89
CA TYR A 53 -4.21 2.44 12.12
C TYR A 53 -4.47 0.94 12.14
N GLU A 54 -4.68 0.41 13.34
CA GLU A 54 -5.01 -0.99 13.56
C GLU A 54 -6.47 -1.28 13.24
N SER A 55 -6.72 -2.28 12.43
CA SER A 55 -8.05 -2.73 12.02
C SER A 55 -8.26 -4.19 12.42
N PHE A 56 -9.29 -4.44 13.23
CA PHE A 56 -9.62 -5.76 13.79
C PHE A 56 -10.80 -6.44 13.08
N SER A 57 -11.52 -5.72 12.22
CA SER A 57 -12.68 -6.22 11.50
C SER A 57 -12.30 -7.33 10.53
N THR A 58 -13.05 -8.43 10.56
CA THR A 58 -12.94 -9.50 9.56
C THR A 58 -13.71 -9.11 8.27
N PRO A 59 -13.41 -9.78 7.13
CA PRO A 59 -14.18 -9.56 5.91
C PRO A 59 -15.68 -9.78 6.08
N GLU A 60 -16.06 -10.82 6.85
CA GLU A 60 -17.47 -11.16 7.13
C GLU A 60 -18.18 -10.08 7.95
N GLU A 61 -17.49 -9.50 8.93
CA GLU A 61 -18.02 -8.39 9.73
C GLU A 61 -18.22 -7.12 8.89
N ILE A 62 -17.28 -6.82 7.98
CA ILE A 62 -17.40 -5.70 7.04
C ILE A 62 -18.58 -5.90 6.11
N GLU A 63 -18.72 -7.10 5.51
CA GLU A 63 -19.87 -7.44 4.65
C GLU A 63 -21.20 -7.32 5.40
N ALA A 64 -21.29 -7.85 6.63
CA ALA A 64 -22.49 -7.79 7.44
C ALA A 64 -22.90 -6.33 7.72
N ARG A 65 -21.95 -5.47 8.08
CA ARG A 65 -22.21 -4.03 8.30
C ARG A 65 -22.63 -3.31 7.02
N ASN A 66 -22.03 -3.65 5.87
CA ASN A 66 -22.42 -3.08 4.59
C ASN A 66 -23.87 -3.44 4.25
N VAL A 67 -24.26 -4.71 4.41
CA VAL A 67 -25.63 -5.18 4.18
C VAL A 67 -26.61 -4.50 5.12
N ALA A 68 -26.29 -4.44 6.42
CA ALA A 68 -27.12 -3.76 7.42
C ALA A 68 -27.33 -2.26 7.12
N ALA A 69 -26.34 -1.63 6.46
CA ALA A 69 -26.41 -0.23 6.00
C ALA A 69 -27.05 -0.07 4.61
N GLY A 70 -27.62 -1.13 4.03
CA GLY A 70 -28.21 -1.10 2.68
C GLY A 70 -27.20 -0.97 1.53
N ARG A 71 -25.93 -1.25 1.78
CA ARG A 71 -24.85 -1.23 0.78
C ARG A 71 -24.62 -2.62 0.20
N PRO A 72 -24.06 -2.74 -1.05
CA PRO A 72 -23.64 -4.03 -1.57
C PRO A 72 -22.60 -4.71 -0.67
N LYS A 73 -22.57 -6.05 -0.60
CA LYS A 73 -21.52 -6.79 0.12
C LYS A 73 -20.11 -6.39 -0.29
N ALA A 74 -19.89 -6.22 -1.59
CA ALA A 74 -18.62 -5.84 -2.20
C ALA A 74 -18.34 -4.31 -2.15
N PHE A 75 -19.03 -3.56 -1.31
CA PHE A 75 -18.84 -2.10 -1.20
C PHE A 75 -17.40 -1.72 -0.77
N GLY A 76 -16.72 -2.65 -0.11
CA GLY A 76 -15.39 -2.43 0.42
C GLY A 76 -15.42 -2.12 1.91
N TYR A 77 -14.30 -1.63 2.43
CA TYR A 77 -14.16 -1.34 3.85
C TYR A 77 -14.98 -0.12 4.27
N ASP A 78 -15.68 -0.24 5.36
CA ASP A 78 -16.67 0.72 5.86
C ASP A 78 -16.11 1.78 6.82
N GLY A 79 -14.81 1.73 7.15
CA GLY A 79 -14.15 2.68 8.03
C GLY A 79 -14.38 2.43 9.53
N TYR A 80 -15.05 1.35 9.92
CA TYR A 80 -15.45 1.08 11.30
C TYR A 80 -14.30 1.19 12.33
N ASP A 81 -13.15 0.60 12.02
CA ASP A 81 -12.01 0.55 12.94
C ASP A 81 -11.20 1.85 12.98
N ARG A 82 -11.53 2.82 12.13
CA ARG A 82 -10.72 4.04 11.91
C ARG A 82 -10.48 4.86 13.17
N ASN A 83 -11.42 4.82 14.10
CA ASN A 83 -11.42 5.63 15.31
C ASN A 83 -11.68 4.80 16.58
N LEU A 84 -11.24 3.54 16.60
CA LEU A 84 -11.32 2.70 17.79
C LEU A 84 -10.55 3.32 18.96
N THR A 85 -11.16 3.32 20.15
CA THR A 85 -10.47 3.69 21.39
C THR A 85 -9.47 2.60 21.80
N GLU A 86 -8.50 2.94 22.65
CA GLU A 86 -7.56 1.94 23.17
C GLU A 86 -8.26 0.83 23.99
N GLU A 87 -9.36 1.14 24.67
CA GLU A 87 -10.17 0.14 25.36
C GLU A 87 -10.81 -0.84 24.37
N GLN A 88 -11.35 -0.35 23.24
CA GLN A 88 -11.93 -1.21 22.21
C GLN A 88 -10.85 -2.10 21.54
N LYS A 89 -9.68 -1.53 21.26
CA LYS A 89 -8.55 -2.31 20.74
C LYS A 89 -8.09 -3.37 21.75
N ALA A 90 -8.02 -3.01 23.03
CA ALA A 90 -7.65 -3.95 24.09
C ALA A 90 -8.66 -5.10 24.20
N ALA A 91 -9.97 -4.81 24.07
CA ALA A 91 -11.01 -5.84 24.06
C ALA A 91 -10.83 -6.83 22.90
N PHE A 92 -10.59 -6.33 21.68
CA PHE A 92 -10.31 -7.21 20.52
C PHE A 92 -9.06 -8.06 20.73
N ARG A 93 -8.00 -7.48 21.31
CA ARG A 93 -6.78 -8.26 21.64
C ARG A 93 -7.05 -9.32 22.70
N ALA A 94 -7.92 -9.04 23.68
CA ALA A 94 -8.33 -10.01 24.71
C ALA A 94 -9.14 -11.18 24.11
N GLU A 95 -9.84 -10.96 23.00
CA GLU A 95 -10.49 -12.00 22.19
C GLU A 95 -9.49 -12.81 21.34
N GLY A 96 -8.19 -12.49 21.40
CA GLY A 96 -7.15 -13.14 20.59
C GLY A 96 -7.05 -12.63 19.17
N ARG A 97 -7.75 -11.55 18.82
CA ARG A 97 -7.67 -10.95 17.48
C ARG A 97 -6.34 -10.22 17.29
N LYS A 98 -5.74 -10.41 16.12
CA LYS A 98 -4.56 -9.65 15.68
C LYS A 98 -5.01 -8.59 14.67
N PRO A 99 -4.53 -7.35 14.78
CA PRO A 99 -4.91 -6.30 13.84
C PRO A 99 -4.21 -6.45 12.50
N ALA A 100 -4.89 -6.09 11.43
CA ALA A 100 -4.25 -5.63 10.21
C ALA A 100 -3.88 -4.14 10.35
N LEU A 101 -2.92 -3.65 9.60
CA LEU A 101 -2.70 -2.20 9.45
C LEU A 101 -3.36 -1.69 8.18
N ARG A 102 -4.11 -0.60 8.30
CA ARG A 102 -4.74 0.10 7.17
C ARG A 102 -4.19 1.51 7.05
N ILE A 103 -3.97 1.96 5.82
CA ILE A 103 -3.72 3.37 5.52
C ILE A 103 -5.02 4.15 5.69
N ARG A 104 -4.91 5.33 6.30
CA ARG A 104 -5.97 6.30 6.41
C ARG A 104 -6.01 7.14 5.13
N MET A 105 -6.99 6.87 4.26
CA MET A 105 -7.22 7.71 3.09
C MET A 105 -7.74 9.09 3.51
N PRO A 106 -7.29 10.18 2.88
CA PRO A 106 -7.78 11.51 3.20
C PRO A 106 -9.23 11.72 2.74
N ASP A 107 -9.94 12.64 3.40
CA ASP A 107 -11.31 13.03 3.03
C ASP A 107 -11.28 14.17 1.99
N GLU A 108 -10.43 14.02 0.96
CA GLU A 108 -10.28 14.96 -0.15
C GLU A 108 -10.18 14.23 -1.49
N ASP A 109 -10.40 14.94 -2.57
CA ASP A 109 -10.23 14.40 -3.93
C ASP A 109 -8.74 14.11 -4.18
N VAL A 110 -8.44 12.96 -4.75
CA VAL A 110 -7.09 12.60 -5.20
C VAL A 110 -7.04 12.67 -6.72
N ALA A 111 -6.20 13.55 -7.23
CA ALA A 111 -6.06 13.74 -8.67
C ALA A 111 -4.60 13.74 -9.10
N PHE A 112 -4.35 13.31 -10.33
CA PHE A 112 -3.05 13.29 -10.97
C PHE A 112 -3.17 13.43 -12.49
N ASP A 113 -2.07 13.79 -13.14
CA ASP A 113 -1.99 13.88 -14.58
C ASP A 113 -1.24 12.65 -15.12
N ASP A 114 -1.98 11.71 -15.71
CA ASP A 114 -1.43 10.56 -16.39
C ASP A 114 -0.89 10.99 -17.76
N LEU A 115 0.32 10.57 -18.10
CA LEU A 115 1.01 10.97 -19.33
C LEU A 115 0.29 10.53 -20.61
N ILE A 116 -0.55 9.50 -20.54
CA ILE A 116 -1.28 8.93 -21.69
C ILE A 116 -2.75 9.29 -21.62
N ARG A 117 -3.36 9.24 -20.43
CA ARG A 117 -4.80 9.42 -20.24
C ARG A 117 -5.20 10.84 -19.81
N GLY A 118 -4.22 11.70 -19.52
CA GLY A 118 -4.48 13.06 -19.05
C GLY A 118 -4.97 13.10 -17.59
N ARG A 119 -5.78 14.09 -17.26
CA ARG A 119 -6.26 14.31 -15.89
C ARG A 119 -7.17 13.20 -15.41
N ILE A 120 -6.78 12.53 -14.33
CA ILE A 120 -7.54 11.50 -13.62
C ILE A 120 -7.89 12.04 -12.22
N GLU A 121 -9.13 11.85 -11.79
CA GLU A 121 -9.62 12.33 -10.50
C GLU A 121 -10.46 11.27 -9.81
N PHE A 122 -10.15 11.02 -8.53
CA PHE A 122 -10.90 10.16 -7.63
C PHE A 122 -11.53 11.03 -6.53
N LYS A 123 -12.85 11.00 -6.42
CA LYS A 123 -13.58 11.79 -5.44
C LYS A 123 -13.33 11.32 -4.02
N ALA A 124 -13.38 12.26 -3.09
CA ALA A 124 -13.31 11.97 -1.65
C ALA A 124 -14.25 10.81 -1.29
N GLY A 125 -13.74 9.84 -0.52
CA GLY A 125 -14.49 8.66 -0.11
C GLY A 125 -14.69 7.58 -1.18
N SER A 126 -14.28 7.79 -2.44
CA SER A 126 -14.38 6.77 -3.50
C SER A 126 -13.33 5.65 -3.36
N VAL A 127 -12.23 5.93 -2.68
CA VAL A 127 -11.16 4.96 -2.40
C VAL A 127 -11.13 4.70 -0.90
N PRO A 128 -11.57 3.52 -0.44
CA PRO A 128 -11.60 3.21 0.98
C PRO A 128 -10.19 2.98 1.54
N ASP A 129 -10.05 3.11 2.86
CA ASP A 129 -8.85 2.71 3.60
C ASP A 129 -8.48 1.26 3.27
N TYR A 130 -7.23 1.00 2.98
CA TYR A 130 -6.78 -0.31 2.49
C TYR A 130 -5.69 -0.92 3.38
N VAL A 131 -5.65 -2.24 3.41
CA VAL A 131 -4.67 -2.99 4.21
C VAL A 131 -3.28 -2.88 3.58
N ILE A 132 -2.29 -2.60 4.43
CA ILE A 132 -0.86 -2.56 4.08
C ILE A 132 -0.06 -3.67 4.76
N VAL A 133 -0.52 -4.15 5.94
CA VAL A 133 0.09 -5.27 6.66
C VAL A 133 -1.04 -6.19 7.14
N ARG A 134 -0.88 -7.48 6.92
CA ARG A 134 -1.83 -8.51 7.36
C ARG A 134 -1.74 -8.76 8.86
N PRO A 135 -2.77 -9.38 9.48
CA PRO A 135 -2.72 -9.75 10.90
C PRO A 135 -1.58 -10.69 11.30
N ASN A 136 -1.01 -11.42 10.36
CA ASN A 136 0.16 -12.28 10.58
C ASN A 136 1.50 -11.52 10.52
N GLY A 137 1.48 -10.22 10.23
CA GLY A 137 2.65 -9.36 10.10
C GLY A 137 3.24 -9.25 8.69
N ASP A 138 2.69 -9.98 7.72
CA ASP A 138 3.18 -9.92 6.34
C ASP A 138 2.77 -8.61 5.66
N PRO A 139 3.71 -7.86 5.08
CA PRO A 139 3.40 -6.67 4.29
C PRO A 139 2.72 -7.07 2.98
N LEU A 140 1.81 -6.23 2.50
CA LEU A 140 1.16 -6.40 1.21
C LEU A 140 1.87 -5.60 0.11
N TYR A 141 1.65 -5.99 -1.14
CA TYR A 141 2.11 -5.27 -2.34
C TYR A 141 1.76 -3.78 -2.28
N THR A 142 0.60 -3.44 -1.70
CA THR A 142 0.14 -2.07 -1.51
C THR A 142 1.05 -1.21 -0.62
N LEU A 143 1.92 -1.82 0.18
CA LEU A 143 2.98 -1.15 0.94
C LEU A 143 4.34 -1.34 0.26
N THR A 144 4.71 -2.59 -0.07
CA THR A 144 6.06 -2.92 -0.48
C THR A 144 6.47 -2.23 -1.77
N ASN A 145 5.57 -2.19 -2.77
CA ASN A 145 5.88 -1.58 -4.05
C ASN A 145 6.11 -0.06 -3.94
N PRO A 146 5.22 0.77 -3.36
CA PRO A 146 5.48 2.20 -3.21
C PRO A 146 6.69 2.53 -2.32
N VAL A 147 6.98 1.71 -1.31
CA VAL A 147 8.17 1.89 -0.47
C VAL A 147 9.44 1.62 -1.25
N ASP A 148 9.46 0.56 -2.06
CA ASP A 148 10.60 0.24 -2.91
C ASP A 148 10.83 1.34 -3.94
N ASP A 149 9.78 1.76 -4.65
CA ASP A 149 9.84 2.85 -5.62
C ASP A 149 10.38 4.14 -4.97
N ALA A 150 9.88 4.50 -3.79
CA ALA A 150 10.30 5.70 -3.07
C ALA A 150 11.76 5.65 -2.62
N MET A 151 12.23 4.49 -2.14
CA MET A 151 13.60 4.31 -1.64
C MET A 151 14.62 4.12 -2.75
N MET A 152 14.19 3.62 -3.90
CA MET A 152 15.02 3.45 -5.11
C MET A 152 14.92 4.63 -6.08
N ASP A 153 14.26 5.72 -5.66
CA ASP A 153 14.14 6.99 -6.43
C ASP A 153 13.47 6.81 -7.80
N VAL A 154 12.50 5.87 -7.89
CA VAL A 154 11.73 5.62 -9.12
C VAL A 154 10.81 6.81 -9.37
N ASN A 155 10.97 7.48 -10.49
CA ASN A 155 10.24 8.69 -10.85
C ASN A 155 9.22 8.51 -11.98
N VAL A 156 9.25 7.39 -12.70
CA VAL A 156 8.29 7.05 -13.75
C VAL A 156 7.78 5.63 -13.55
N VAL A 157 6.46 5.46 -13.51
CA VAL A 157 5.80 4.16 -13.45
C VAL A 157 5.05 3.92 -14.76
N LEU A 158 5.46 2.90 -15.51
CA LEU A 158 4.79 2.45 -16.73
C LEU A 158 4.14 1.09 -16.46
N ARG A 159 2.80 1.02 -16.54
CA ARG A 159 2.05 -0.20 -16.19
C ARG A 159 0.71 -0.31 -16.92
N GLY A 160 0.07 -1.48 -16.84
CA GLY A 160 -1.23 -1.73 -17.43
C GLY A 160 -2.36 -0.90 -16.79
N GLU A 161 -3.41 -0.68 -17.55
CA GLU A 161 -4.60 0.08 -17.14
C GLU A 161 -5.34 -0.56 -15.96
N ASP A 162 -5.25 -1.87 -15.81
CA ASP A 162 -5.81 -2.63 -14.69
C ASP A 162 -5.31 -2.16 -13.32
N LEU A 163 -4.13 -1.55 -13.27
CA LEU A 163 -3.54 -0.96 -12.07
C LEU A 163 -3.86 0.53 -11.87
N LEU A 164 -4.61 1.16 -12.76
CA LEU A 164 -4.96 2.59 -12.67
C LEU A 164 -5.70 2.90 -11.35
N SER A 165 -6.61 2.03 -10.93
CA SER A 165 -7.36 2.17 -9.67
C SER A 165 -6.50 2.09 -8.41
N SER A 166 -5.27 1.61 -8.52
CA SER A 166 -4.30 1.57 -7.41
C SER A 166 -3.52 2.88 -7.26
N THR A 167 -3.49 3.71 -8.30
CA THR A 167 -2.71 4.96 -8.33
C THR A 167 -3.07 5.93 -7.20
N PRO A 168 -4.35 6.23 -6.88
CA PRO A 168 -4.68 7.15 -5.79
C PRO A 168 -4.19 6.65 -4.42
N ARG A 169 -4.17 5.33 -4.20
CA ARG A 169 -3.63 4.72 -2.97
C ARG A 169 -2.13 4.95 -2.86
N GLN A 170 -1.41 4.77 -3.96
CA GLN A 170 0.04 4.97 -4.02
C GLN A 170 0.40 6.45 -3.84
N ILE A 171 -0.32 7.37 -4.47
CA ILE A 171 -0.10 8.81 -4.32
C ILE A 171 -0.27 9.24 -2.86
N VAL A 172 -1.31 8.77 -2.18
CA VAL A 172 -1.53 9.08 -0.77
C VAL A 172 -0.41 8.50 0.09
N LEU A 173 -0.02 7.24 -0.14
CA LEU A 173 1.10 6.65 0.60
C LEU A 173 2.40 7.40 0.34
N TYR A 174 2.70 7.79 -0.91
CA TYR A 174 3.87 8.61 -1.21
C TYR A 174 3.88 9.94 -0.46
N ARG A 175 2.76 10.65 -0.37
CA ARG A 175 2.64 11.87 0.43
C ARG A 175 3.06 11.63 1.88
N TYR A 176 2.58 10.55 2.49
CA TYR A 176 2.94 10.17 3.85
C TYR A 176 4.42 9.80 3.99
N LEU A 177 4.98 9.07 3.00
CA LEU A 177 6.40 8.74 2.96
C LEU A 177 7.29 9.99 2.83
N MET A 178 6.84 10.99 2.07
CA MET A 178 7.52 12.29 1.97
C MET A 178 7.49 13.06 3.29
N GLU A 179 6.33 13.13 3.96
CA GLU A 179 6.19 13.79 5.26
C GLU A 179 7.04 13.11 6.35
N LEU A 180 7.26 11.80 6.23
CA LEU A 180 8.16 11.03 7.11
C LEU A 180 9.64 11.12 6.71
N GLY A 181 9.97 11.80 5.61
CA GLY A 181 11.34 11.92 5.09
C GLY A 181 11.89 10.60 4.50
N ILE A 182 11.02 9.66 4.12
CA ILE A 182 11.39 8.37 3.52
C ILE A 182 11.49 8.50 1.99
N ALA A 183 10.55 9.23 1.38
CA ALA A 183 10.58 9.58 -0.04
C ALA A 183 11.11 11.01 -0.23
N LYS A 184 11.81 11.26 -1.33
CA LYS A 184 12.38 12.59 -1.65
C LYS A 184 11.45 13.42 -2.55
N GLN A 185 10.62 12.78 -3.37
CA GLN A 185 9.72 13.42 -4.33
C GLN A 185 8.38 12.69 -4.36
#